data_702331dc53ae3c959d4b947fd5750556
#
_entry.id   702331dc53ae3c959d4b947fd5750556
#
_cell.length_a   1.000
_cell.length_b   1.000
_cell.length_c   1.000
_cell.angle_alpha   90.00
_cell.angle_beta   90.00
_cell.angle_gamma   90.00
#
_symmetry.space_group_name_H-M   'P 1'
#
loop_
_entity.id
_entity.type
_entity.pdbx_description
1 polymer ?
#
loop_
_entity_poly.entity_id
_entity_poly.type
_entity_poly.pdbx_seq_one_letter_code
_entity_poly.pdbx_strand_id
1 'polypeptide(L)'
;MYTQDPITIVLVNDEHFMPMAAALLKSIQVNHHTGEPIEVYMVSDGISSASKKKLEKSIISDGFSLFWRDISEAIPQDVKLPIDKTTFPITVYARYFMAHYLPKGRKRALFLDTDMIVRKDISSLWHTNLGDNIAAAVQDPRIVSFDNDWGGVKNYQELGIDGKSPYFNAGLYLVDLVKWEAEKIGRQVLT
;
A
#
# COMPACT_ATOMS: atom_id res chain seq x y z
N MET A 1 -0.96 3.67 -27.39
CA MET A 1 -1.71 4.26 -26.24
C MET A 1 -2.41 3.10 -25.56
N TYR A 2 -2.06 2.79 -24.34
CA TYR A 2 -2.69 1.70 -23.61
C TYR A 2 -4.16 2.05 -23.36
N THR A 3 -5.07 1.14 -23.71
CA THR A 3 -6.53 1.33 -23.58
C THR A 3 -7.07 0.89 -22.22
N GLN A 4 -6.22 0.34 -21.36
CA GLN A 4 -6.57 -0.15 -20.02
C GLN A 4 -6.02 0.79 -18.95
N ASP A 5 -6.76 0.94 -17.85
CA ASP A 5 -6.29 1.64 -16.67
C ASP A 5 -5.05 0.93 -16.10
N PRO A 6 -3.98 1.66 -15.75
CA PRO A 6 -2.77 1.05 -15.23
C PRO A 6 -2.99 0.39 -13.87
N ILE A 7 -2.27 -0.69 -13.63
CA ILE A 7 -2.14 -1.26 -12.29
C ILE A 7 -1.43 -0.23 -11.42
N THR A 8 -2.14 0.35 -10.45
CA THR A 8 -1.61 1.39 -9.56
C THR A 8 -1.11 0.75 -8.27
N ILE A 9 0.20 0.76 -8.07
CA ILE A 9 0.87 0.19 -6.89
C ILE A 9 1.38 1.33 -6.01
N VAL A 10 1.19 1.18 -4.71
CA VAL A 10 1.70 2.12 -3.70
C VAL A 10 2.68 1.43 -2.79
N LEU A 11 3.83 2.06 -2.61
CA LEU A 11 4.86 1.68 -1.64
C LEU A 11 5.19 2.90 -0.76
N VAL A 12 5.54 2.65 0.49
CA VAL A 12 6.04 3.70 1.41
C VAL A 12 7.37 3.26 1.96
N ASN A 13 8.42 4.05 1.73
CA ASN A 13 9.79 3.65 2.03
C ASN A 13 10.64 4.78 2.59
N ASP A 14 11.64 4.36 3.35
CA ASP A 14 12.83 5.14 3.69
C ASP A 14 14.09 4.59 2.96
N GLU A 15 15.24 5.21 3.20
CA GLU A 15 16.51 4.82 2.58
C GLU A 15 16.92 3.37 2.89
N HIS A 16 16.60 2.89 4.11
CA HIS A 16 17.02 1.56 4.58
C HIS A 16 16.36 0.43 3.76
N PHE A 17 15.10 0.60 3.38
CA PHE A 17 14.33 -0.40 2.66
C PHE A 17 14.50 -0.36 1.13
N MET A 18 15.31 0.54 0.58
CA MET A 18 15.50 0.67 -0.87
C MET A 18 15.97 -0.61 -1.58
N PRO A 19 16.87 -1.44 -1.02
CA PRO A 19 17.23 -2.72 -1.65
C PRO A 19 16.04 -3.70 -1.75
N MET A 20 15.19 -3.72 -0.73
CA MET A 20 13.99 -4.57 -0.70
C MET A 20 12.97 -4.08 -1.73
N ALA A 21 12.74 -2.76 -1.80
CA ALA A 21 11.89 -2.16 -2.82
C ALA A 21 12.35 -2.51 -4.24
N ALA A 22 13.65 -2.46 -4.51
CA ALA A 22 14.21 -2.85 -5.81
C ALA A 22 13.94 -4.32 -6.13
N ALA A 23 14.09 -5.21 -5.16
CA ALA A 23 13.82 -6.64 -5.32
C ALA A 23 12.33 -6.90 -5.57
N LEU A 24 11.44 -6.28 -4.79
CA LEU A 24 9.99 -6.35 -4.99
C LEU A 24 9.60 -5.88 -6.40
N LEU A 25 9.99 -4.66 -6.78
CA LEU A 25 9.62 -4.09 -8.08
C LEU A 25 10.18 -4.92 -9.24
N LYS A 26 11.42 -5.44 -9.10
CA LYS A 26 11.98 -6.34 -10.11
C LYS A 26 11.20 -7.65 -10.19
N SER A 27 10.77 -8.19 -9.06
CA SER A 27 9.96 -9.41 -9.05
C SER A 27 8.58 -9.22 -9.70
N ILE A 28 7.96 -8.04 -9.53
CA ILE A 28 6.73 -7.68 -10.25
C ILE A 28 7.01 -7.63 -11.75
N GLN A 29 8.05 -6.90 -12.15
CA GLN A 29 8.38 -6.70 -13.57
C GLN A 29 8.63 -8.01 -14.32
N VAL A 30 9.36 -8.95 -13.71
CA VAL A 30 9.68 -10.23 -14.37
C VAL A 30 8.54 -11.23 -14.41
N ASN A 31 7.54 -11.06 -13.55
CA ASN A 31 6.37 -11.96 -13.47
C ASN A 31 5.08 -11.35 -14.06
N HIS A 32 5.15 -10.11 -14.55
CA HIS A 32 4.00 -9.45 -15.20
C HIS A 32 4.00 -9.74 -16.69
N HIS A 33 2.94 -10.40 -17.19
CA HIS A 33 2.85 -10.88 -18.56
C HIS A 33 1.55 -10.49 -19.29
N THR A 34 0.59 -9.92 -18.58
CA THR A 34 -0.74 -9.56 -19.12
C THR A 34 -0.73 -8.24 -19.90
N GLY A 35 0.34 -7.44 -19.78
CA GLY A 35 0.57 -6.26 -20.62
C GLY A 35 -0.12 -4.97 -20.18
N GLU A 36 -0.84 -4.95 -19.06
CA GLU A 36 -1.31 -3.70 -18.48
C GLU A 36 -0.13 -2.84 -18.04
N PRO A 37 -0.17 -1.52 -18.26
CA PRO A 37 0.86 -0.65 -17.71
C PRO A 37 0.85 -0.71 -16.18
N ILE A 38 2.02 -0.70 -15.58
CA ILE A 38 2.20 -0.62 -14.13
C ILE A 38 2.71 0.76 -13.76
N GLU A 39 2.03 1.42 -12.85
CA GLU A 39 2.44 2.67 -12.25
C GLU A 39 2.68 2.48 -10.75
N VAL A 40 3.92 2.68 -10.35
CA VAL A 40 4.33 2.62 -8.94
C VAL A 40 4.43 4.02 -8.37
N TYR A 41 3.71 4.29 -7.32
CA TYR A 41 3.78 5.51 -6.53
C TYR A 41 4.54 5.22 -5.25
N MET A 42 5.78 5.70 -5.18
CA MET A 42 6.62 5.49 -4.01
C MET A 42 6.65 6.74 -3.14
N VAL A 43 6.09 6.62 -1.95
CA VAL A 43 6.20 7.65 -0.92
C VAL A 43 7.56 7.55 -0.27
N SER A 44 8.32 8.63 -0.32
CA SER A 44 9.72 8.73 0.11
C SER A 44 9.83 9.44 1.45
N ASP A 45 10.36 8.75 2.44
CA ASP A 45 10.79 9.35 3.71
C ASP A 45 12.32 9.43 3.73
N GLY A 46 12.86 10.59 3.33
CA GLY A 46 14.30 10.86 3.35
C GLY A 46 15.16 10.07 2.35
N ILE A 47 14.58 9.44 1.31
CA ILE A 47 15.36 8.70 0.31
C ILE A 47 16.25 9.64 -0.49
N SER A 48 17.55 9.33 -0.58
CA SER A 48 18.54 10.12 -1.29
C SER A 48 18.28 10.17 -2.81
N SER A 49 18.66 11.28 -3.45
CA SER A 49 18.59 11.39 -4.92
C SER A 49 19.44 10.35 -5.63
N ALA A 50 20.51 9.86 -5.01
CA ALA A 50 21.36 8.81 -5.57
C ALA A 50 20.62 7.47 -5.60
N SER A 51 19.95 7.10 -4.51
CA SER A 51 19.17 5.88 -4.41
C SER A 51 17.94 5.91 -5.33
N LYS A 52 17.24 7.05 -5.42
CA LYS A 52 16.14 7.27 -6.36
C LYS A 52 16.61 7.00 -7.81
N LYS A 53 17.69 7.65 -8.26
CA LYS A 53 18.25 7.46 -9.61
C LYS A 53 18.70 6.03 -9.88
N LYS A 54 19.27 5.35 -8.86
CA LYS A 54 19.72 3.96 -8.99
C LYS A 54 18.51 3.04 -9.20
N LEU A 55 17.44 3.22 -8.44
CA LEU A 55 16.21 2.44 -8.59
C LEU A 55 15.57 2.69 -9.96
N GLU A 56 15.39 3.94 -10.37
CA GLU A 56 14.83 4.33 -11.66
C GLU A 56 15.54 3.63 -12.82
N LYS A 57 16.87 3.66 -12.82
CA LYS A 57 17.70 2.98 -13.87
C LYS A 57 17.49 1.47 -13.94
N SER A 58 17.13 0.84 -12.82
CA SER A 58 16.97 -0.62 -12.76
C SER A 58 15.55 -1.10 -13.06
N ILE A 59 14.56 -0.23 -12.93
CA ILE A 59 13.14 -0.61 -12.95
C ILE A 59 12.38 0.00 -14.12
N ILE A 60 12.62 1.28 -14.47
CA ILE A 60 11.85 1.95 -15.52
C ILE A 60 12.09 1.27 -16.86
N SER A 61 11.00 0.87 -17.52
CA SER A 61 10.96 0.23 -18.83
C SER A 61 9.62 0.55 -19.50
N ASP A 62 9.45 0.10 -20.74
CA ASP A 62 8.17 0.25 -21.41
C ASP A 62 7.05 -0.45 -20.63
N GLY A 63 5.98 0.28 -20.36
CA GLY A 63 4.85 -0.19 -19.55
C GLY A 63 5.08 -0.23 -18.04
N PHE A 64 6.26 0.17 -17.52
CA PHE A 64 6.56 0.17 -16.09
C PHE A 64 7.11 1.54 -15.66
N SER A 65 6.33 2.31 -14.91
CA SER A 65 6.64 3.68 -14.50
C SER A 65 6.75 3.82 -12.98
N LEU A 66 7.65 4.69 -12.52
CA LEU A 66 7.87 4.99 -11.11
C LEU A 66 7.67 6.49 -10.85
N PHE A 67 6.83 6.82 -9.88
CA PHE A 67 6.52 8.18 -9.47
C PHE A 67 6.83 8.37 -7.98
N TRP A 68 7.61 9.40 -7.68
CA TRP A 68 7.96 9.76 -6.30
C TRP A 68 6.93 10.72 -5.69
N ARG A 69 6.65 10.52 -4.42
CA ARG A 69 5.93 11.46 -3.56
C ARG A 69 6.74 11.66 -2.30
N ASP A 70 6.84 12.87 -1.83
CA ASP A 70 7.45 13.14 -0.52
C ASP A 70 6.46 12.76 0.59
N ILE A 71 6.97 12.25 1.70
CA ILE A 71 6.13 11.88 2.85
C ILE A 71 5.34 13.07 3.40
N SER A 72 5.91 14.27 3.34
CA SER A 72 5.24 15.51 3.76
C SER A 72 4.06 15.91 2.88
N GLU A 73 4.04 15.45 1.63
CA GLU A 73 2.95 15.67 0.68
C GLU A 73 1.90 14.55 0.74
N ALA A 74 2.30 13.38 1.25
CA ALA A 74 1.42 12.20 1.28
C ALA A 74 0.37 12.27 2.38
N ILE A 75 0.59 13.07 3.42
CA ILE A 75 -0.31 13.22 4.55
C ILE A 75 -0.91 14.64 4.53
N PRO A 76 -2.25 14.78 4.59
CA PRO A 76 -2.88 16.10 4.62
C PRO A 76 -2.39 16.95 5.79
N GLN A 77 -2.09 18.23 5.56
CA GLN A 77 -1.50 19.15 6.55
C GLN A 77 -2.39 19.40 7.77
N ASP A 78 -3.70 19.24 7.62
CA ASP A 78 -4.70 19.40 8.70
C ASP A 78 -4.85 18.14 9.57
N VAL A 79 -4.12 17.06 9.25
CA VAL A 79 -4.15 15.81 10.00
C VAL A 79 -3.09 15.82 11.08
N LYS A 80 -3.51 15.60 12.32
CA LYS A 80 -2.60 15.37 13.44
C LYS A 80 -2.40 13.86 13.60
N LEU A 81 -1.20 13.39 13.33
CA LEU A 81 -0.85 12.00 13.54
C LEU A 81 -0.54 11.73 15.01
N PRO A 82 -0.94 10.57 15.56
CA PRO A 82 -0.57 10.15 16.90
C PRO A 82 0.89 9.64 16.91
N ILE A 83 1.83 10.54 16.54
CA ILE A 83 3.25 10.22 16.52
C ILE A 83 3.79 10.48 17.91
N ASP A 84 4.11 9.44 18.63
CA ASP A 84 5.01 9.49 19.76
C ASP A 84 6.27 8.67 19.46
N LYS A 85 7.31 8.84 20.29
CA LYS A 85 8.60 8.17 20.07
C LYS A 85 8.57 6.67 20.28
N THR A 86 7.45 6.12 20.72
CA THR A 86 7.29 4.71 21.10
C THR A 86 6.40 3.93 20.14
N THR A 87 5.69 4.62 19.24
CA THR A 87 4.73 4.06 18.31
C THR A 87 5.30 3.93 16.88
N PHE A 88 4.41 3.84 15.92
CA PHE A 88 4.75 3.62 14.52
C PHE A 88 5.37 4.86 13.87
N PRO A 89 6.36 4.70 12.97
CA PRO A 89 6.91 5.79 12.20
C PRO A 89 5.86 6.40 11.27
N ILE A 90 6.09 7.64 10.84
CA ILE A 90 5.19 8.38 9.94
C ILE A 90 4.85 7.61 8.66
N THR A 91 5.77 6.80 8.17
CA THR A 91 5.62 5.97 6.98
C THR A 91 4.42 5.01 7.07
N VAL A 92 4.09 4.53 8.28
CA VAL A 92 2.94 3.65 8.49
C VAL A 92 1.63 4.36 8.21
N TYR A 93 1.54 5.66 8.48
CA TYR A 93 0.31 6.43 8.30
C TYR A 93 0.05 6.85 6.85
N ALA A 94 1.10 7.04 6.04
CA ALA A 94 0.96 7.47 4.65
C ALA A 94 0.08 6.53 3.81
N ARG A 95 0.08 5.23 4.13
CA ARG A 95 -0.75 4.23 3.44
C ARG A 95 -2.26 4.49 3.55
N TYR A 96 -2.71 5.18 4.58
CA TYR A 96 -4.13 5.47 4.77
C TYR A 96 -4.63 6.67 3.94
N PHE A 97 -3.71 7.48 3.40
CA PHE A 97 -4.03 8.69 2.64
C PHE A 97 -3.81 8.54 1.13
N MET A 98 -3.80 7.32 0.58
CA MET A 98 -3.56 7.06 -0.84
C MET A 98 -4.46 7.89 -1.77
N ALA A 99 -5.72 8.07 -1.43
CA ALA A 99 -6.65 8.90 -2.21
C ALA A 99 -6.25 10.38 -2.26
N HIS A 100 -5.45 10.86 -1.28
CA HIS A 100 -4.98 12.24 -1.22
C HIS A 100 -3.84 12.52 -2.22
N TYR A 101 -2.85 11.63 -2.33
CA TYR A 101 -1.64 11.87 -3.13
C TYR A 101 -1.59 11.15 -4.47
N LEU A 102 -2.47 10.20 -4.71
CA LEU A 102 -2.59 9.58 -6.03
C LEU A 102 -3.26 10.52 -7.03
N PRO A 103 -3.00 10.39 -8.34
CA PRO A 103 -3.66 11.19 -9.36
C PRO A 103 -5.19 11.08 -9.28
N LYS A 104 -5.87 12.20 -9.45
CA LYS A 104 -7.34 12.23 -9.50
C LYS A 104 -7.88 11.30 -10.57
N GLY A 105 -8.98 10.61 -10.25
CA GLY A 105 -9.62 9.64 -11.15
C GLY A 105 -9.11 8.21 -11.03
N ARG A 106 -8.08 7.93 -10.25
CA ARG A 106 -7.71 6.55 -9.90
C ARG A 106 -8.82 5.94 -9.05
N LYS A 107 -9.32 4.78 -9.49
CA LYS A 107 -10.42 4.07 -8.80
C LYS A 107 -9.92 3.05 -7.80
N ARG A 108 -8.71 2.51 -8.02
CA ARG A 108 -8.11 1.45 -7.22
C ARG A 108 -6.65 1.73 -6.94
N ALA A 109 -6.16 1.18 -5.85
CA ALA A 109 -4.73 1.08 -5.55
C ALA A 109 -4.42 -0.24 -4.85
N LEU A 110 -3.27 -0.79 -5.15
CA LEU A 110 -2.70 -1.94 -4.48
C LEU A 110 -1.55 -1.47 -3.60
N PHE A 111 -1.73 -1.57 -2.29
CA PHE A 111 -0.66 -1.32 -1.33
C PHE A 111 0.15 -2.59 -1.11
N LEU A 112 1.47 -2.46 -1.12
CA LEU A 112 2.41 -3.54 -0.83
C LEU A 112 3.47 -3.06 0.17
N ASP A 113 3.76 -3.86 1.20
CA ASP A 113 4.98 -3.69 1.97
C ASP A 113 6.20 -4.10 1.12
N THR A 114 7.32 -3.46 1.33
CA THR A 114 8.49 -3.59 0.45
C THR A 114 9.33 -4.85 0.65
N ASP A 115 9.13 -5.55 1.75
CA ASP A 115 9.83 -6.79 2.08
C ASP A 115 9.18 -8.05 1.48
N MET A 116 8.55 -7.88 0.33
CA MET A 116 7.85 -8.94 -0.41
C MET A 116 8.55 -9.31 -1.72
N ILE A 117 8.25 -10.52 -2.20
CA ILE A 117 8.62 -10.99 -3.55
C ILE A 117 7.37 -11.50 -4.26
N VAL A 118 7.05 -10.93 -5.40
CA VAL A 118 5.94 -11.36 -6.25
C VAL A 118 6.40 -12.52 -7.12
N ARG A 119 5.66 -13.65 -7.07
CA ARG A 119 6.01 -14.89 -7.78
C ARG A 119 5.06 -15.24 -8.92
N LYS A 120 3.99 -14.47 -9.10
CA LYS A 120 2.99 -14.66 -10.16
C LYS A 120 2.61 -13.31 -10.72
N ASP A 121 1.89 -13.31 -11.86
CA ASP A 121 1.39 -12.06 -12.42
C ASP A 121 0.45 -11.35 -11.43
N ILE A 122 0.74 -10.08 -11.17
CA ILE A 122 0.02 -9.26 -10.20
C ILE A 122 -1.38 -8.85 -10.70
N SER A 123 -1.64 -8.98 -11.98
CA SER A 123 -2.93 -8.64 -12.60
C SER A 123 -4.09 -9.42 -12.00
N SER A 124 -3.87 -10.69 -11.65
CA SER A 124 -4.91 -11.50 -11.00
C SER A 124 -5.36 -10.91 -9.66
N LEU A 125 -4.43 -10.35 -8.89
CA LEU A 125 -4.73 -9.66 -7.64
C LEU A 125 -5.41 -8.31 -7.90
N TRP A 126 -4.90 -7.55 -8.88
CA TRP A 126 -5.45 -6.26 -9.28
C TRP A 126 -6.92 -6.35 -9.71
N HIS A 127 -7.28 -7.40 -10.44
CA HIS A 127 -8.65 -7.63 -10.93
C HIS A 127 -9.57 -8.33 -9.92
N THR A 128 -9.12 -8.51 -8.67
CA THR A 128 -10.01 -9.05 -7.61
C THR A 128 -11.28 -8.21 -7.51
N ASN A 129 -12.42 -8.89 -7.55
CA ASN A 129 -13.71 -8.22 -7.40
C ASN A 129 -13.93 -7.87 -5.91
N LEU A 130 -14.00 -6.59 -5.61
CA LEU A 130 -14.26 -6.10 -4.26
C LEU A 130 -15.76 -6.12 -3.88
N GLY A 131 -16.67 -6.25 -4.87
CA GLY A 131 -18.10 -6.12 -4.62
C GLY A 131 -18.43 -4.81 -3.92
N ASP A 132 -19.15 -4.91 -2.81
CA ASP A 132 -19.50 -3.74 -1.99
C ASP A 132 -18.42 -3.35 -0.95
N ASN A 133 -17.35 -4.13 -0.86
CA ASN A 133 -16.28 -3.87 0.10
C ASN A 133 -15.39 -2.70 -0.32
N ILE A 134 -14.86 -1.99 0.67
CA ILE A 134 -13.92 -0.88 0.48
C ILE A 134 -12.51 -1.41 0.12
N ALA A 135 -12.15 -2.55 0.70
CA ALA A 135 -10.84 -3.16 0.50
C ALA A 135 -10.90 -4.69 0.56
N ALA A 136 -9.89 -5.34 0.00
CA ALA A 136 -9.57 -6.74 0.22
C ALA A 136 -8.14 -6.85 0.71
N ALA A 137 -7.92 -7.65 1.74
CA ALA A 137 -6.61 -7.92 2.33
C ALA A 137 -6.37 -9.42 2.45
N VAL A 138 -5.13 -9.83 2.63
CA VAL A 138 -4.80 -11.23 2.89
C VAL A 138 -4.91 -11.54 4.39
N GLN A 139 -5.39 -12.72 4.74
CA GLN A 139 -5.40 -13.18 6.12
C GLN A 139 -3.95 -13.29 6.63
N ASP A 140 -3.71 -12.86 7.86
CA ASP A 140 -2.39 -13.07 8.48
C ASP A 140 -2.19 -14.56 8.78
N PRO A 141 -1.06 -15.17 8.36
CA PRO A 141 -0.82 -16.60 8.56
C PRO A 141 -0.50 -16.99 10.00
N ARG A 142 -0.15 -16.02 10.85
CA ARG A 142 0.24 -16.25 12.25
C ARG A 142 -0.83 -15.79 13.24
N ILE A 143 -1.44 -14.65 12.97
CA ILE A 143 -2.52 -14.07 13.77
C ILE A 143 -3.81 -14.36 13.02
N VAL A 144 -4.44 -15.49 13.33
CA VAL A 144 -5.57 -15.99 12.53
C VAL A 144 -6.90 -15.33 12.85
N SER A 145 -7.03 -14.68 14.01
CA SER A 145 -8.26 -14.03 14.48
C SER A 145 -7.98 -12.78 15.30
N PHE A 146 -8.95 -11.90 15.45
CA PHE A 146 -8.82 -10.67 16.24
C PHE A 146 -8.60 -10.94 17.72
N ASP A 147 -9.15 -12.02 18.28
CA ASP A 147 -8.99 -12.43 19.68
C ASP A 147 -7.74 -13.28 19.95
N ASN A 148 -6.81 -13.33 18.98
CA ASN A 148 -5.58 -14.11 19.15
C ASN A 148 -4.73 -13.58 20.32
N ASP A 149 -4.39 -14.45 21.28
CA ASP A 149 -3.68 -14.08 22.52
C ASP A 149 -2.30 -13.48 22.28
N TRP A 150 -1.63 -13.89 21.20
CA TRP A 150 -0.24 -13.49 20.94
C TRP A 150 -0.12 -12.16 20.20
N GLY A 151 -1.05 -11.84 19.31
CA GLY A 151 -0.92 -10.64 18.45
C GLY A 151 -2.24 -10.08 17.95
N GLY A 152 -3.37 -10.51 18.52
CA GLY A 152 -4.69 -9.97 18.21
C GLY A 152 -4.90 -8.56 18.75
N VAL A 153 -6.08 -8.00 18.53
CA VAL A 153 -6.48 -6.67 18.99
C VAL A 153 -7.14 -6.79 20.35
N LYS A 154 -6.46 -6.30 21.40
CA LYS A 154 -6.92 -6.47 22.80
C LYS A 154 -8.31 -5.88 23.07
N ASN A 155 -8.65 -4.79 22.41
CA ASN A 155 -9.91 -4.07 22.59
C ASN A 155 -10.90 -4.34 21.44
N TYR A 156 -10.84 -5.49 20.78
CA TYR A 156 -11.72 -5.84 19.67
C TYR A 156 -13.21 -5.74 20.01
N GLN A 157 -13.58 -6.05 21.27
CA GLN A 157 -14.96 -5.98 21.75
C GLN A 157 -15.45 -4.52 21.81
N GLU A 158 -14.61 -3.60 22.30
CA GLU A 158 -14.92 -2.16 22.36
C GLU A 158 -15.10 -1.58 20.94
N LEU A 159 -14.36 -2.14 19.97
CA LEU A 159 -14.47 -1.79 18.55
C LEU A 159 -15.66 -2.45 17.85
N GLY A 160 -16.44 -3.28 18.55
CA GLY A 160 -17.57 -4.01 17.96
C GLY A 160 -17.16 -5.10 16.97
N ILE A 161 -15.92 -5.59 17.06
CA ILE A 161 -15.39 -6.63 16.18
C ILE A 161 -15.65 -8.00 16.79
N ASP A 162 -16.15 -8.95 15.98
CA ASP A 162 -16.18 -10.35 16.39
C ASP A 162 -14.75 -10.89 16.49
N GLY A 163 -14.36 -11.28 17.71
CA GLY A 163 -13.01 -11.80 17.99
C GLY A 163 -12.61 -12.98 17.12
N LYS A 164 -13.55 -13.78 16.65
CA LYS A 164 -13.30 -14.92 15.77
C LYS A 164 -13.18 -14.55 14.28
N SER A 165 -13.46 -13.31 13.92
CA SER A 165 -13.25 -12.85 12.55
C SER A 165 -11.80 -13.00 12.14
N PRO A 166 -11.52 -13.33 10.85
CA PRO A 166 -10.15 -13.46 10.35
C PRO A 166 -9.36 -12.16 10.50
N TYR A 167 -8.19 -12.24 11.13
CA TYR A 167 -7.26 -11.12 11.19
C TYR A 167 -6.51 -10.99 9.87
N PHE A 168 -6.30 -9.79 9.39
CA PHE A 168 -5.65 -9.55 8.11
C PHE A 168 -4.26 -8.95 8.27
N ASN A 169 -3.37 -9.27 7.33
CA ASN A 169 -2.05 -8.68 7.23
C ASN A 169 -2.15 -7.32 6.49
N ALA A 170 -1.69 -6.26 7.15
CA ALA A 170 -1.77 -4.90 6.60
C ALA A 170 -0.69 -4.57 5.56
N GLY A 171 0.19 -5.52 5.23
CA GLY A 171 1.27 -5.34 4.26
C GLY A 171 0.84 -5.55 2.80
N LEU A 172 -0.35 -6.14 2.56
CA LEU A 172 -0.90 -6.32 1.23
C LEU A 172 -2.41 -6.13 1.25
N TYR A 173 -2.89 -5.11 0.53
CA TYR A 173 -4.32 -4.92 0.33
C TYR A 173 -4.64 -4.12 -0.93
N LEU A 174 -5.76 -4.47 -1.55
CA LEU A 174 -6.36 -3.76 -2.67
C LEU A 174 -7.48 -2.88 -2.15
N VAL A 175 -7.53 -1.61 -2.56
CA VAL A 175 -8.58 -0.66 -2.14
C VAL A 175 -9.38 -0.13 -3.33
N ASP A 176 -10.67 0.11 -3.07
CA ASP A 176 -11.51 1.01 -3.85
C ASP A 176 -11.31 2.44 -3.32
N LEU A 177 -10.55 3.25 -4.05
CA LEU A 177 -10.19 4.61 -3.64
C LEU A 177 -11.41 5.55 -3.55
N VAL A 178 -12.45 5.30 -4.35
CA VAL A 178 -13.67 6.11 -4.34
C VAL A 178 -14.43 5.90 -3.03
N LYS A 179 -14.63 4.64 -2.65
CA LYS A 179 -15.27 4.28 -1.36
C LYS A 179 -14.40 4.70 -0.17
N TRP A 180 -13.07 4.49 -0.27
CA TRP A 180 -12.11 4.88 0.77
C TRP A 180 -12.16 6.37 1.10
N GLU A 181 -12.26 7.22 0.06
CA GLU A 181 -12.37 8.67 0.23
C GLU A 181 -13.75 9.08 0.73
N ALA A 182 -14.83 8.49 0.19
CA ALA A 182 -16.21 8.78 0.61
C ALA A 182 -16.43 8.49 2.11
N GLU A 183 -15.89 7.37 2.58
CA GLU A 183 -15.96 6.96 3.99
C GLU A 183 -14.87 7.62 4.86
N LYS A 184 -13.98 8.43 4.28
CA LYS A 184 -12.89 9.12 4.99
C LYS A 184 -12.01 8.18 5.83
N ILE A 185 -11.73 6.97 5.32
CA ILE A 185 -11.03 5.92 6.06
C ILE A 185 -9.69 6.42 6.62
N GLY A 186 -8.91 7.19 5.84
CA GLY A 186 -7.64 7.76 6.30
C GLY A 186 -7.76 8.63 7.58
N ARG A 187 -8.93 9.20 7.86
CA ARG A 187 -9.17 9.97 9.09
C ARG A 187 -9.73 9.10 10.23
N GLN A 188 -10.55 8.12 9.89
CA GLN A 188 -11.14 7.22 10.89
C GLN A 188 -10.09 6.38 11.62
N VAL A 189 -8.99 5.97 10.93
CA VAL A 189 -7.91 5.20 11.58
C VAL A 189 -7.11 6.00 12.60
N LEU A 190 -7.38 7.29 12.78
CA LEU A 190 -6.68 8.17 13.73
C LEU A 190 -7.55 8.53 14.94
N THR A 191 -8.80 8.12 14.96
CA THR A 191 -9.77 8.37 16.05
C THR A 191 -9.88 7.17 16.97
#